data_35daed6c8fb7cb2b9682d214e98a7732
#
_entry.id   35daed6c8fb7cb2b9682d214e98a7732
#
_cell.length_a   1.000
_cell.length_b   1.000
_cell.length_c   1.000
_cell.angle_alpha   90.00
_cell.angle_beta   90.00
_cell.angle_gamma   90.00
#
_symmetry.space_group_name_H-M   'P 1'
#
loop_
_entity.id
_entity.type
_entity.pdbx_description
1 polymer ?
#
loop_
_entity_poly.entity_id
_entity_poly.type
_entity_poly.pdbx_seq_one_letter_code
_entity_poly.pdbx_strand_id
1 'polypeptide(L)'
;RLKMHRCSWVNDDPLYIDYHDHEWGKPVYDDQKLYEMFLLETFQAGLSWITILHKREAFKEAFDQFDVNKIAMYDDCKINELMNNPKIIRNSRKIKAAVKNAQIFIEIQKEYGSFSKYLWAYTNDKIIYEKKENETTSTLSDQISKDLKKKGMSFVGSITIYSYLEAIGIYNHHDRNCFLHL
;
A
#
# COMPACT_ATOMS: atom_id res chain seq x y z
N ARG A 1 17.24 -16.79 -25.85
CA ARG A 1 16.92 -15.73 -24.87
C ARG A 1 17.14 -16.26 -23.48
N LEU A 2 18.02 -15.60 -22.72
CA LEU A 2 18.14 -15.85 -21.29
C LEU A 2 16.81 -15.49 -20.62
N LYS A 3 16.22 -16.47 -19.93
CA LYS A 3 14.97 -16.25 -19.19
C LYS A 3 15.31 -15.42 -17.93
N MET A 4 14.71 -14.22 -17.81
CA MET A 4 14.89 -13.41 -16.60
C MET A 4 14.23 -14.09 -15.40
N HIS A 5 14.97 -14.18 -14.30
CA HIS A 5 14.42 -14.68 -13.04
C HIS A 5 13.75 -13.57 -12.27
N ARG A 6 12.49 -13.79 -11.88
CA ARG A 6 11.72 -12.88 -11.04
C ARG A 6 11.50 -13.50 -9.67
N CYS A 7 10.98 -12.71 -8.75
CA CYS A 7 10.60 -13.21 -7.43
C CYS A 7 9.58 -14.35 -7.56
N SER A 8 9.62 -15.29 -6.62
CA SER A 8 8.82 -16.52 -6.66
C SER A 8 7.29 -16.29 -6.68
N TRP A 9 6.83 -15.14 -6.18
CA TRP A 9 5.40 -14.82 -6.13
C TRP A 9 4.82 -14.36 -7.48
N VAL A 10 5.67 -14.02 -8.45
CA VAL A 10 5.23 -13.55 -9.77
C VAL A 10 4.84 -14.75 -10.64
N ASN A 11 3.67 -14.66 -11.26
CA ASN A 11 3.18 -15.67 -12.21
C ASN A 11 3.25 -15.15 -13.65
N ASP A 12 2.52 -15.76 -14.58
CA ASP A 12 2.51 -15.39 -15.99
C ASP A 12 1.57 -14.24 -16.34
N ASP A 13 0.86 -13.68 -15.37
CA ASP A 13 -0.06 -12.56 -15.57
C ASP A 13 0.74 -11.31 -15.97
N PRO A 14 0.49 -10.72 -17.16
CA PRO A 14 1.23 -9.54 -17.60
C PRO A 14 1.15 -8.36 -16.65
N LEU A 15 0.01 -8.18 -15.98
CA LEU A 15 -0.18 -7.10 -15.00
C LEU A 15 0.70 -7.32 -13.77
N TYR A 16 0.82 -8.57 -13.31
CA TYR A 16 1.67 -8.94 -12.18
C TYR A 16 3.15 -8.76 -12.51
N ILE A 17 3.55 -9.18 -13.72
CA ILE A 17 4.93 -9.02 -14.22
C ILE A 17 5.29 -7.53 -14.28
N ASP A 18 4.44 -6.71 -14.87
CA ASP A 18 4.66 -5.27 -14.98
C ASP A 18 4.79 -4.61 -13.61
N TYR A 19 3.90 -4.94 -12.68
CA TYR A 19 3.94 -4.44 -11.30
C TYR A 19 5.27 -4.80 -10.62
N HIS A 20 5.69 -6.05 -10.71
CA HIS A 20 6.95 -6.52 -10.15
C HIS A 20 8.16 -5.82 -10.77
N ASP A 21 8.21 -5.76 -12.09
CA ASP A 21 9.40 -5.27 -12.81
C ASP A 21 9.58 -3.76 -12.70
N HIS A 22 8.49 -3.00 -12.60
CA HIS A 22 8.54 -1.54 -12.72
C HIS A 22 8.08 -0.77 -11.50
N GLU A 23 7.50 -1.43 -10.51
CA GLU A 23 6.89 -0.74 -9.38
C GLU A 23 7.30 -1.29 -8.01
N TRP A 24 7.10 -2.57 -7.76
CA TRP A 24 7.31 -3.17 -6.45
C TRP A 24 8.77 -3.07 -5.99
N GLY A 25 8.97 -2.60 -4.75
CA GLY A 25 10.30 -2.49 -4.14
C GLY A 25 11.10 -1.26 -4.58
N LYS A 26 10.55 -0.40 -5.43
CA LYS A 26 11.18 0.87 -5.79
C LYS A 26 10.81 1.95 -4.78
N PRO A 27 11.78 2.74 -4.29
CA PRO A 27 11.50 3.77 -3.28
C PRO A 27 10.51 4.81 -3.77
N VAL A 28 9.45 5.01 -2.98
CA VAL A 28 8.41 6.01 -3.25
C VAL A 28 8.48 7.10 -2.18
N TYR A 29 8.60 8.34 -2.63
CA TYR A 29 8.68 9.52 -1.76
C TYR A 29 7.50 10.48 -1.97
N ASP A 30 6.76 10.31 -3.04
CA ASP A 30 5.60 11.13 -3.39
C ASP A 30 4.37 10.72 -2.57
N ASP A 31 3.77 11.68 -1.87
CA ASP A 31 2.60 11.42 -1.02
C ASP A 31 1.39 10.90 -1.78
N GLN A 32 1.17 11.37 -3.02
CA GLN A 32 0.06 10.89 -3.86
C GLN A 32 0.20 9.39 -4.10
N LYS A 33 1.39 8.93 -4.46
CA LYS A 33 1.66 7.52 -4.71
C LYS A 33 1.65 6.71 -3.40
N LEU A 34 2.18 7.27 -2.33
CA LEU A 34 2.15 6.63 -1.01
C LEU A 34 0.72 6.40 -0.55
N TYR A 35 -0.18 7.35 -0.78
CA TYR A 35 -1.58 7.19 -0.43
C TYR A 35 -2.29 6.15 -1.31
N GLU A 36 -2.07 6.18 -2.62
CA GLU A 36 -2.62 5.18 -3.55
C GLU A 36 -2.29 3.77 -3.09
N MET A 37 -1.01 3.51 -2.84
CA MET A 37 -0.55 2.19 -2.39
C MET A 37 -1.09 1.84 -1.01
N PHE A 38 -1.20 2.81 -0.13
CA PHE A 38 -1.75 2.62 1.21
C PHE A 38 -3.21 2.16 1.15
N LEU A 39 -4.04 2.85 0.35
CA LEU A 39 -5.43 2.47 0.15
C LEU A 39 -5.55 1.05 -0.40
N LEU A 40 -4.80 0.74 -1.45
CA LEU A 40 -4.83 -0.59 -2.08
C LEU A 40 -4.43 -1.69 -1.10
N GLU A 41 -3.39 -1.47 -0.29
CA GLU A 41 -2.94 -2.44 0.72
C GLU A 41 -3.98 -2.66 1.81
N THR A 42 -4.69 -1.62 2.25
CA THR A 42 -5.75 -1.76 3.25
C THR A 42 -6.94 -2.56 2.72
N PHE A 43 -7.21 -2.50 1.41
CA PHE A 43 -8.26 -3.33 0.80
C PHE A 43 -7.83 -4.77 0.55
N GLN A 44 -6.54 -5.05 0.54
CA GLN A 44 -6.03 -6.39 0.23
C GLN A 44 -6.27 -7.41 1.35
N ALA A 45 -6.50 -7.00 2.58
CA ALA A 45 -6.70 -7.91 3.70
C ALA A 45 -7.74 -9.00 3.39
N GLY A 46 -7.34 -10.27 3.48
CA GLY A 46 -8.17 -11.43 3.16
C GLY A 46 -8.28 -11.75 1.66
N LEU A 47 -7.55 -11.03 0.81
CA LEU A 47 -7.58 -11.20 -0.65
C LEU A 47 -6.15 -11.36 -1.20
N SER A 48 -6.04 -11.86 -2.43
CA SER A 48 -4.74 -11.91 -3.11
C SER A 48 -4.39 -10.54 -3.70
N TRP A 49 -3.10 -10.23 -3.75
CA TRP A 49 -2.64 -8.96 -4.33
C TRP A 49 -3.00 -8.83 -5.81
N ILE A 50 -2.94 -9.92 -6.56
CA ILE A 50 -3.31 -9.91 -7.98
C ILE A 50 -4.78 -9.50 -8.19
N THR A 51 -5.66 -9.87 -7.26
CA THR A 51 -7.07 -9.43 -7.28
C THR A 51 -7.17 -7.91 -7.17
N ILE A 52 -6.38 -7.32 -6.29
CA ILE A 52 -6.32 -5.86 -6.10
C ILE A 52 -5.76 -5.19 -7.36
N LEU A 53 -4.69 -5.74 -7.94
CA LEU A 53 -4.09 -5.19 -9.16
C LEU A 53 -5.09 -5.16 -10.33
N HIS A 54 -5.86 -6.22 -10.51
CA HIS A 54 -6.89 -6.27 -11.56
C HIS A 54 -8.02 -5.25 -11.34
N LYS A 55 -8.24 -4.82 -10.11
CA LYS A 55 -9.27 -3.82 -9.76
C LYS A 55 -8.69 -2.41 -9.58
N ARG A 56 -7.39 -2.24 -9.75
CA ARG A 56 -6.72 -0.96 -9.46
C ARG A 56 -7.30 0.22 -10.25
N GLU A 57 -7.52 0.05 -11.57
CA GLU A 57 -8.11 1.10 -12.39
C GLU A 57 -9.56 1.42 -11.97
N ALA A 58 -10.32 0.42 -11.60
CA ALA A 58 -11.68 0.61 -11.07
C ALA A 58 -11.66 1.36 -9.74
N PHE A 59 -10.72 1.04 -8.85
CA PHE A 59 -10.51 1.81 -7.60
C PHE A 59 -10.12 3.26 -7.89
N LYS A 60 -9.24 3.47 -8.84
CA LYS A 60 -8.78 4.80 -9.22
C LYS A 60 -9.94 5.69 -9.69
N GLU A 61 -10.78 5.14 -10.54
CA GLU A 61 -12.00 5.84 -11.01
C GLU A 61 -12.97 6.11 -9.88
N ALA A 62 -13.23 5.10 -9.03
CA ALA A 62 -14.22 5.19 -7.95
C ALA A 62 -13.80 6.13 -6.82
N PHE A 63 -12.49 6.22 -6.52
CA PHE A 63 -11.92 6.99 -5.42
C PHE A 63 -11.24 8.29 -5.88
N ASP A 64 -11.81 8.97 -6.87
CA ASP A 64 -11.36 10.31 -7.31
C ASP A 64 -9.85 10.36 -7.60
N GLN A 65 -9.33 9.39 -8.37
CA GLN A 65 -7.91 9.30 -8.76
C GLN A 65 -6.98 9.21 -7.54
N PHE A 66 -7.46 8.63 -6.45
CA PHE A 66 -6.74 8.53 -5.17
C PHE A 66 -6.36 9.89 -4.57
N ASP A 67 -7.16 10.90 -4.84
CA ASP A 67 -6.99 12.22 -4.21
C ASP A 67 -7.38 12.14 -2.74
N VAL A 68 -6.39 12.17 -1.85
CA VAL A 68 -6.59 12.00 -0.41
C VAL A 68 -7.49 13.10 0.17
N ASN A 69 -7.40 14.32 -0.35
CA ASN A 69 -8.22 15.43 0.14
C ASN A 69 -9.69 15.24 -0.20
N LYS A 70 -9.99 14.74 -1.40
CA LYS A 70 -11.35 14.42 -1.80
C LYS A 70 -11.92 13.24 -1.01
N ILE A 71 -11.14 12.18 -0.84
CA ILE A 71 -11.57 10.99 -0.11
C ILE A 71 -11.87 11.33 1.36
N ALA A 72 -11.06 12.19 1.98
CA ALA A 72 -11.26 12.62 3.36
C ALA A 72 -12.62 13.34 3.55
N MET A 73 -13.20 13.87 2.49
CA MET A 73 -14.47 14.60 2.50
C MET A 73 -15.68 13.75 2.10
N TYR A 74 -15.50 12.46 1.85
CA TYR A 74 -16.60 11.58 1.46
C TYR A 74 -17.67 11.51 2.55
N ASP A 75 -18.93 11.69 2.15
CA ASP A 75 -20.09 11.59 3.00
C ASP A 75 -20.78 10.22 2.85
N ASP A 76 -21.88 10.02 3.57
CA ASP A 76 -22.65 8.78 3.51
C ASP A 76 -23.21 8.49 2.11
N CYS A 77 -23.55 9.53 1.35
CA CYS A 77 -24.01 9.39 -0.03
C CYS A 77 -22.92 8.78 -0.91
N LYS A 78 -21.69 9.28 -0.81
CA LYS A 78 -20.54 8.74 -1.56
C LYS A 78 -20.19 7.32 -1.12
N ILE A 79 -20.21 7.06 0.18
CA ILE A 79 -19.96 5.70 0.72
C ILE A 79 -20.99 4.73 0.16
N ASN A 80 -22.26 5.12 0.11
CA ASN A 80 -23.34 4.30 -0.44
C ASN A 80 -23.15 4.06 -1.95
N GLU A 81 -22.72 5.06 -2.69
CA GLU A 81 -22.34 4.93 -4.11
C GLU A 81 -21.24 3.88 -4.30
N LEU A 82 -20.19 3.93 -3.49
CA LEU A 82 -19.09 2.97 -3.53
C LEU A 82 -19.57 1.55 -3.20
N MET A 83 -20.49 1.42 -2.24
CA MET A 83 -21.09 0.12 -1.89
C MET A 83 -21.93 -0.49 -3.02
N ASN A 84 -22.36 0.31 -3.97
CA ASN A 84 -23.12 -0.14 -5.14
C ASN A 84 -22.26 -0.31 -6.39
N ASN A 85 -20.96 -0.08 -6.31
CA ASN A 85 -20.05 -0.24 -7.44
C ASN A 85 -19.52 -1.68 -7.52
N PRO A 86 -19.96 -2.49 -8.50
CA PRO A 86 -19.57 -3.90 -8.60
C PRO A 86 -18.12 -4.11 -9.07
N LYS A 87 -17.45 -3.05 -9.52
CA LYS A 87 -16.08 -3.13 -10.07
C LYS A 87 -15.01 -3.07 -8.97
N ILE A 88 -15.37 -2.61 -7.78
CA ILE A 88 -14.46 -2.55 -6.63
C ILE A 88 -14.84 -3.58 -5.57
N ILE A 89 -13.99 -3.71 -4.56
CA ILE A 89 -14.30 -4.55 -3.40
C ILE A 89 -15.30 -3.81 -2.52
N ARG A 90 -16.53 -4.33 -2.45
CA ARG A 90 -17.66 -3.72 -1.72
C ARG A 90 -17.68 -4.17 -0.27
N ASN A 91 -16.76 -3.65 0.52
CA ASN A 91 -16.69 -3.90 1.94
C ASN A 91 -16.91 -2.58 2.69
N SER A 92 -18.07 -2.44 3.33
CA SER A 92 -18.47 -1.22 4.03
C SER A 92 -17.42 -0.76 5.05
N ARG A 93 -16.88 -1.69 5.84
CA ARG A 93 -15.87 -1.37 6.86
C ARG A 93 -14.59 -0.83 6.24
N LYS A 94 -14.13 -1.44 5.13
CA LYS A 94 -12.93 -1.00 4.40
C LYS A 94 -13.13 0.36 3.74
N ILE A 95 -14.31 0.60 3.16
CA ILE A 95 -14.65 1.89 2.54
C ILE A 95 -14.67 3.00 3.59
N LYS A 96 -15.33 2.79 4.71
CA LYS A 96 -15.35 3.75 5.83
C LYS A 96 -13.96 3.98 6.41
N ALA A 97 -13.16 2.92 6.53
CA ALA A 97 -11.78 3.03 6.97
C ALA A 97 -10.93 3.86 6.00
N ALA A 98 -11.14 3.72 4.69
CA ALA A 98 -10.43 4.52 3.69
C ALA A 98 -10.67 6.01 3.90
N VAL A 99 -11.90 6.42 4.21
CA VAL A 99 -12.25 7.82 4.49
C VAL A 99 -11.55 8.31 5.78
N LYS A 100 -11.65 7.54 6.85
CA LYS A 100 -11.01 7.88 8.13
C LYS A 100 -9.49 7.91 8.00
N ASN A 101 -8.92 6.94 7.33
CA ASN A 101 -7.48 6.87 7.09
C ASN A 101 -7.00 8.07 6.26
N ALA A 102 -7.80 8.52 5.28
CA ALA A 102 -7.48 9.72 4.49
C ALA A 102 -7.41 10.97 5.37
N GLN A 103 -8.34 11.13 6.31
CA GLN A 103 -8.33 12.24 7.25
C GLN A 103 -7.08 12.24 8.13
N ILE A 104 -6.69 11.06 8.62
CA ILE A 104 -5.50 10.90 9.45
C ILE A 104 -4.22 11.10 8.63
N PHE A 105 -4.19 10.63 7.40
CA PHE A 105 -3.08 10.86 6.47
C PHE A 105 -2.81 12.37 6.32
N ILE A 106 -3.86 13.15 6.14
CA ILE A 106 -3.77 14.63 6.05
C ILE A 106 -3.24 15.24 7.35
N GLU A 107 -3.70 14.75 8.51
CA GLU A 107 -3.19 15.19 9.81
C GLU A 107 -1.69 14.92 9.95
N ILE A 108 -1.23 13.75 9.50
CA ILE A 108 0.19 13.39 9.49
C ILE A 108 0.98 14.33 8.56
N GLN A 109 0.44 14.64 7.38
CA GLN A 109 1.07 15.60 6.47
C GLN A 109 1.27 16.97 7.14
N LYS A 110 0.28 17.44 7.87
CA LYS A 110 0.34 18.72 8.59
C LYS A 110 1.37 18.71 9.71
N GLU A 111 1.45 17.62 10.46
CA GLU A 111 2.35 17.50 11.60
C GLU A 111 3.81 17.34 11.19
N TYR A 112 4.08 16.51 10.17
CA TYR A 112 5.44 16.12 9.78
C TYR A 112 5.94 16.82 8.50
N GLY A 113 5.10 17.60 7.85
CA GLY A 113 5.42 18.26 6.57
C GLY A 113 5.03 17.44 5.34
N SER A 114 5.07 16.11 5.43
CA SER A 114 4.56 15.18 4.45
C SER A 114 4.40 13.80 5.08
N PHE A 115 3.61 12.94 4.48
CA PHE A 115 3.54 11.54 4.88
C PHE A 115 4.86 10.81 4.60
N SER A 116 5.51 11.17 3.51
CA SER A 116 6.83 10.66 3.14
C SER A 116 7.85 10.92 4.25
N LYS A 117 7.91 12.14 4.78
CA LYS A 117 8.82 12.49 5.90
C LYS A 117 8.52 11.67 7.14
N TYR A 118 7.25 11.53 7.49
CA TYR A 118 6.82 10.70 8.62
C TYR A 118 7.31 9.25 8.47
N LEU A 119 7.05 8.66 7.30
CA LEU A 119 7.31 7.26 7.08
C LEU A 119 8.80 6.94 6.96
N TRP A 120 9.52 7.70 6.13
CA TRP A 120 10.94 7.48 5.90
C TRP A 120 11.83 7.81 7.11
N ALA A 121 11.34 8.61 8.04
CA ALA A 121 12.06 8.91 9.28
C ALA A 121 12.30 7.66 10.13
N TYR A 122 11.43 6.65 10.05
CA TYR A 122 11.61 5.41 10.79
C TYR A 122 12.90 4.67 10.44
N THR A 123 13.43 4.87 9.25
CA THR A 123 14.67 4.22 8.77
C THR A 123 15.80 5.23 8.51
N ASN A 124 15.66 6.48 8.94
CA ASN A 124 16.61 7.56 8.63
C ASN A 124 16.87 7.66 7.11
N ASP A 125 15.81 7.59 6.31
CA ASP A 125 15.83 7.63 4.83
C ASP A 125 16.62 6.48 4.18
N LYS A 126 16.85 5.39 4.91
CA LYS A 126 17.60 4.23 4.39
C LYS A 126 16.66 3.13 3.90
N ILE A 127 17.08 2.47 2.84
CA ILE A 127 16.42 1.27 2.31
C ILE A 127 16.96 0.05 3.08
N ILE A 128 16.06 -0.88 3.43
CA ILE A 128 16.40 -2.11 4.13
C ILE A 128 16.36 -3.26 3.12
N TYR A 129 17.48 -3.98 2.99
CA TYR A 129 17.63 -5.09 2.05
C TYR A 129 17.46 -6.45 2.71
N GLU A 130 17.70 -6.54 4.01
CA GLU A 130 17.64 -7.81 4.74
C GLU A 130 16.20 -8.28 4.90
N LYS A 131 15.98 -9.55 4.59
CA LYS A 131 14.71 -10.25 4.82
C LYS A 131 14.98 -11.58 5.49
N LYS A 132 14.31 -11.82 6.60
CA LYS A 132 14.33 -13.14 7.25
C LYS A 132 13.40 -14.09 6.49
N GLU A 133 13.79 -15.36 6.44
CA GLU A 133 12.99 -16.40 5.80
C GLU A 133 11.58 -16.44 6.41
N ASN A 134 10.55 -16.50 5.53
CA ASN A 134 9.13 -16.54 5.91
C ASN A 134 8.66 -15.34 6.76
N GLU A 135 9.38 -14.22 6.74
CA GLU A 135 8.99 -13.02 7.46
C GLU A 135 7.76 -12.36 6.81
N THR A 136 6.71 -12.14 7.61
CA THR A 136 5.50 -11.42 7.20
C THR A 136 5.23 -10.19 8.07
N THR A 137 5.99 -10.02 9.15
CA THR A 137 5.99 -8.86 10.03
C THR A 137 7.42 -8.61 10.49
N SER A 138 7.67 -7.42 11.02
CA SER A 138 8.98 -7.02 11.55
C SER A 138 8.78 -6.08 12.73
N THR A 139 9.86 -5.81 13.46
CA THR A 139 9.85 -4.78 14.51
C THR A 139 9.41 -3.43 13.93
N LEU A 140 9.89 -3.09 12.73
CA LEU A 140 9.52 -1.86 12.04
C LEU A 140 8.03 -1.82 11.69
N SER A 141 7.50 -2.89 11.09
CA SER A 141 6.07 -2.93 10.75
C SER A 141 5.19 -2.91 12.00
N ASP A 142 5.62 -3.54 13.09
CA ASP A 142 4.93 -3.50 14.37
C ASP A 142 4.87 -2.08 14.95
N GLN A 143 5.98 -1.35 14.90
CA GLN A 143 6.06 0.03 15.39
C GLN A 143 5.16 0.97 14.60
N ILE A 144 5.23 0.91 13.27
CA ILE A 144 4.41 1.77 12.41
C ILE A 144 2.93 1.42 12.56
N SER A 145 2.59 0.13 12.57
CA SER A 145 1.22 -0.33 12.80
C SER A 145 0.66 0.22 14.10
N LYS A 146 1.41 0.10 15.19
CA LYS A 146 1.02 0.59 16.51
C LYS A 146 0.78 2.10 16.51
N ASP A 147 1.66 2.87 15.88
CA ASP A 147 1.53 4.32 15.81
C ASP A 147 0.32 4.75 14.98
N LEU A 148 0.11 4.13 13.82
CA LEU A 148 -1.04 4.43 12.97
C LEU A 148 -2.37 4.07 13.63
N LYS A 149 -2.43 2.94 14.34
CA LYS A 149 -3.61 2.55 15.13
C LYS A 149 -3.88 3.55 16.24
N LYS A 150 -2.85 4.01 16.93
CA LYS A 150 -2.96 5.02 17.98
C LYS A 150 -3.51 6.34 17.42
N LYS A 151 -3.17 6.69 16.19
CA LYS A 151 -3.68 7.86 15.48
C LYS A 151 -5.13 7.67 15.00
N GLY A 152 -5.66 6.47 15.06
CA GLY A 152 -7.04 6.15 14.72
C GLY A 152 -7.26 5.47 13.38
N MET A 153 -6.21 5.05 12.68
CA MET A 153 -6.34 4.31 11.43
C MET A 153 -6.83 2.88 11.66
N SER A 154 -7.51 2.32 10.66
CA SER A 154 -7.99 0.94 10.63
C SER A 154 -7.42 0.20 9.43
N PHE A 155 -7.40 -1.14 9.51
CA PHE A 155 -6.80 -2.03 8.50
C PHE A 155 -5.31 -1.77 8.29
N VAL A 156 -4.62 -1.40 9.34
CA VAL A 156 -3.19 -1.10 9.36
C VAL A 156 -2.43 -2.06 10.28
N GLY A 157 -2.84 -3.33 10.32
CA GLY A 157 -2.14 -4.37 11.06
C GLY A 157 -0.70 -4.55 10.55
N SER A 158 0.15 -5.17 11.37
CA SER A 158 1.59 -5.31 11.04
C SER A 158 1.83 -6.03 9.72
N ILE A 159 1.03 -7.05 9.38
CA ILE A 159 1.14 -7.77 8.10
C ILE A 159 0.87 -6.82 6.93
N THR A 160 -0.19 -6.03 7.01
CA THR A 160 -0.54 -5.04 5.98
C THR A 160 0.56 -3.98 5.84
N ILE A 161 1.05 -3.45 6.96
CA ILE A 161 2.12 -2.44 6.95
C ILE A 161 3.41 -3.05 6.38
N TYR A 162 3.76 -4.28 6.74
CA TYR A 162 4.93 -4.96 6.17
C TYR A 162 4.84 -5.05 4.64
N SER A 163 3.71 -5.50 4.11
CA SER A 163 3.47 -5.54 2.66
C SER A 163 3.55 -4.16 2.02
N TYR A 164 3.02 -3.15 2.69
CA TYR A 164 3.11 -1.76 2.25
C TYR A 164 4.56 -1.27 2.16
N LEU A 165 5.37 -1.56 3.18
CA LEU A 165 6.79 -1.17 3.21
C LEU A 165 7.58 -1.85 2.08
N GLU A 166 7.24 -3.08 1.73
CA GLU A 166 7.82 -3.76 0.58
C GLU A 166 7.40 -3.11 -0.74
N ALA A 167 6.11 -2.79 -0.88
CA ALA A 167 5.57 -2.21 -2.11
C ALA A 167 6.16 -0.83 -2.42
N ILE A 168 6.35 0.01 -1.40
CA ILE A 168 6.84 1.39 -1.56
C ILE A 168 8.37 1.51 -1.47
N GLY A 169 9.07 0.41 -1.32
CA GLY A 169 10.52 0.34 -1.41
C GLY A 169 11.30 0.80 -0.19
N ILE A 170 10.68 0.93 0.98
CA ILE A 170 11.43 0.99 2.24
C ILE A 170 12.17 -0.33 2.43
N TYR A 171 11.48 -1.45 2.14
CA TYR A 171 12.12 -2.73 1.95
C TYR A 171 12.38 -2.98 0.45
N ASN A 172 13.62 -3.31 0.09
CA ASN A 172 13.91 -3.94 -1.18
C ASN A 172 14.06 -5.44 -0.92
N HIS A 173 12.97 -6.17 -1.07
CA HIS A 173 12.87 -7.59 -0.75
C HIS A 173 12.77 -8.49 -1.99
N HIS A 174 13.38 -8.08 -3.10
CA HIS A 174 13.51 -8.96 -4.25
C HIS A 174 14.28 -10.23 -3.86
N ASP A 175 13.83 -11.40 -4.33
CA ASP A 175 14.49 -12.66 -4.09
C ASP A 175 15.96 -12.61 -4.57
N ARG A 176 16.84 -13.38 -3.94
CA ARG A 176 18.29 -13.38 -4.25
C ARG A 176 18.58 -13.65 -5.73
N ASN A 177 17.81 -14.52 -6.35
CA ASN A 177 17.96 -14.86 -7.77
C ASN A 177 17.12 -13.99 -8.70
N CYS A 178 16.40 -13.01 -8.18
CA CYS A 178 15.65 -12.07 -9.00
C CYS A 178 16.60 -11.09 -9.69
N PHE A 179 16.32 -10.77 -10.96
CA PHE A 179 17.15 -9.83 -11.72
C PHE A 179 17.17 -8.40 -11.14
N LEU A 180 16.23 -8.08 -10.26
CA LEU A 180 16.14 -6.78 -9.56
C LEU A 180 16.73 -6.82 -8.15
N HIS A 181 17.31 -7.94 -7.74
CA HIS A 181 17.97 -8.03 -6.43
C HIS A 181 19.22 -7.13 -6.40
N LEU A 182 19.35 -6.33 -5.34
CA LEU A 182 20.48 -5.43 -5.11
C LEU A 182 21.35 -5.91 -3.95
#